data_11ad3a2111730f75dfd7862e35ca8aa1
#
_entry.id   11ad3a2111730f75dfd7862e35ca8aa1
#
_cell.length_a   1.000
_cell.length_b   1.000
_cell.length_c   1.000
_cell.angle_alpha   90.00
_cell.angle_beta   90.00
_cell.angle_gamma   90.00
#
_symmetry.space_group_name_H-M   'P 1'
#
loop_
_entity.id
_entity.type
_entity.pdbx_description
1 polymer ?
#
loop_
_entity_poly.entity_id
_entity_poly.type
_entity_poly.pdbx_seq_one_letter_code
_entity_poly.pdbx_strand_id
1 'polypeptide(L)'
;AIDAISQRTELTINSKSLNIPSWVNRLFKFEGVIAYKNYKRNKRNYRTIIFSLSMSIILFISTGAFSTYTLDRYNLDVSMSYYDLRLNGYMDYNEMPTFDSAYTAIKNSDAIEYSECFITQNSLYTLGNLTDDYKQIINDNIDGVTPINITFVDDDEYAALLKQYNLTDLISTTNYSDITTPILFNYFTKYEASYDSDYASPVICQVFTDTTDTLTLINDYDSTIADYIYDNRNSDITDNQDSHILNNNFDSLQIKLAASITPDDYDNQPKTSHSTDANTYPNLGIGPFLVYPLSAYYNILNNCYTFTNEYAKLTFNNILCTIKTKDYQKAITLIDNLTDNTGMSYQDLFQSEKENRSMLLMINILIYGFTTLISLICITNIFNTISTSMELRKREFAMLRSCGLSQKQFHKMLDFECLIYSIKGSLYGLISSTLICLFMYTRGMGKLNTFYLPTKYFIIAILFALILIYI
;
A
#
# COMPACT_ATOMS: atom_id res chain seq x y z
N ALA A 1 22.97 71.19 -9.38
CA ALA A 1 21.57 71.19 -9.83
C ALA A 1 21.43 70.71 -11.28
N ILE A 2 22.26 71.15 -12.24
CA ILE A 2 22.20 70.78 -13.67
C ILE A 2 22.50 69.28 -13.85
N ASP A 3 23.47 68.72 -13.12
CA ASP A 3 23.81 67.28 -13.18
C ASP A 3 22.70 66.38 -12.61
N ALA A 4 21.95 66.90 -11.61
CA ALA A 4 20.82 66.19 -11.05
C ALA A 4 19.62 66.16 -12.04
N ILE A 5 19.46 67.20 -12.86
CA ILE A 5 18.42 67.32 -13.88
C ILE A 5 18.78 66.51 -15.15
N SER A 6 20.07 66.46 -15.52
CA SER A 6 20.53 65.75 -16.73
C SER A 6 20.61 64.24 -16.52
N GLN A 7 20.65 63.76 -15.26
CA GLN A 7 20.78 62.33 -14.90
C GLN A 7 21.75 61.59 -15.85
N ARG A 8 22.87 62.21 -16.15
CA ARG A 8 23.99 61.59 -16.85
C ARG A 8 24.70 60.60 -15.92
N THR A 9 24.05 59.51 -15.61
CA THR A 9 24.79 58.32 -15.28
C THR A 9 25.51 57.91 -16.55
N GLU A 10 26.84 58.00 -16.54
CA GLU A 10 27.69 57.46 -17.64
C GLU A 10 27.25 56.05 -17.92
N LEU A 11 26.59 55.86 -19.08
CA LEU A 11 26.38 54.55 -19.65
C LEU A 11 27.77 54.04 -20.04
N THR A 12 28.45 53.34 -19.15
CA THR A 12 29.65 52.57 -19.52
C THR A 12 29.20 51.50 -20.48
N ILE A 13 29.22 51.84 -21.76
CA ILE A 13 28.93 50.92 -22.85
C ILE A 13 30.08 49.93 -22.91
N ASN A 14 29.87 48.78 -22.35
CA ASN A 14 30.82 47.69 -22.43
C ASN A 14 30.84 47.20 -23.88
N SER A 15 31.82 47.65 -24.63
CA SER A 15 31.95 47.46 -26.09
C SER A 15 32.34 46.03 -26.53
N LYS A 16 32.29 45.06 -25.60
CA LYS A 16 32.51 43.65 -25.95
C LYS A 16 31.47 43.18 -26.96
N SER A 17 31.89 42.81 -28.16
CA SER A 17 31.04 42.19 -29.15
C SER A 17 30.44 40.90 -28.58
N LEU A 18 29.13 40.88 -28.45
CA LEU A 18 28.41 39.70 -27.95
C LEU A 18 28.26 38.69 -29.07
N ASN A 19 28.90 37.55 -28.93
CA ASN A 19 28.79 36.46 -29.90
C ASN A 19 27.35 35.88 -29.85
N ILE A 20 26.66 35.95 -30.97
CA ILE A 20 25.28 35.48 -31.14
C ILE A 20 25.34 34.13 -31.85
N PRO A 21 24.68 33.06 -31.29
CA PRO A 21 24.58 31.79 -31.98
C PRO A 21 23.88 31.95 -33.34
N SER A 22 24.42 31.33 -34.39
CA SER A 22 23.88 31.42 -35.75
C SER A 22 22.43 30.95 -35.88
N TRP A 23 21.99 30.04 -35.03
CA TRP A 23 20.59 29.58 -35.00
C TRP A 23 19.60 30.66 -34.57
N VAL A 24 19.99 31.59 -33.66
CA VAL A 24 19.12 32.71 -33.23
C VAL A 24 18.83 33.64 -34.42
N ASN A 25 19.85 33.92 -35.21
CA ASN A 25 19.70 34.76 -36.40
C ASN A 25 18.84 34.08 -37.48
N ARG A 26 18.96 32.75 -37.62
CA ARG A 26 18.21 31.98 -38.62
C ARG A 26 16.72 31.82 -38.27
N LEU A 27 16.41 31.60 -36.99
CA LEU A 27 15.04 31.33 -36.52
C LEU A 27 14.25 32.61 -36.18
N PHE A 28 14.89 33.62 -35.58
CA PHE A 28 14.19 34.74 -34.93
C PHE A 28 14.48 36.11 -35.58
N LYS A 29 15.20 36.15 -36.69
CA LYS A 29 15.52 37.36 -37.45
C LYS A 29 16.09 38.48 -36.57
N PHE A 30 15.88 39.75 -36.98
CA PHE A 30 16.41 40.93 -36.31
C PHE A 30 15.91 41.15 -34.89
N GLU A 31 14.60 40.93 -34.68
CA GLU A 31 13.93 41.12 -33.38
C GLU A 31 14.45 40.14 -32.32
N GLY A 32 14.66 38.87 -32.68
CA GLY A 32 15.24 37.87 -31.77
C GLY A 32 16.71 38.11 -31.45
N VAL A 33 17.48 38.70 -32.41
CA VAL A 33 18.87 39.10 -32.18
C VAL A 33 18.93 40.20 -31.12
N ILE A 34 18.06 41.19 -31.20
CA ILE A 34 17.98 42.29 -30.21
C ILE A 34 17.56 41.70 -28.83
N ALA A 35 16.53 40.88 -28.79
CA ALA A 35 16.09 40.23 -27.57
C ALA A 35 17.20 39.42 -26.91
N TYR A 36 17.95 38.62 -27.66
CA TYR A 36 19.06 37.82 -27.14
C TYR A 36 20.24 38.68 -26.64
N LYS A 37 20.57 39.78 -27.34
CA LYS A 37 21.57 40.76 -26.88
C LYS A 37 21.15 41.41 -25.57
N ASN A 38 19.90 41.82 -25.44
CA ASN A 38 19.33 42.41 -24.24
C ASN A 38 19.40 41.42 -23.07
N TYR A 39 19.02 40.15 -23.32
CA TYR A 39 19.13 39.08 -22.32
C TYR A 39 20.59 38.92 -21.85
N LYS A 40 21.57 38.87 -22.76
CA LYS A 40 22.98 38.73 -22.37
C LYS A 40 23.50 39.92 -21.59
N ARG A 41 23.05 41.14 -21.92
CA ARG A 41 23.52 42.38 -21.30
C ARG A 41 22.95 42.57 -19.88
N ASN A 42 21.69 42.20 -19.69
CA ASN A 42 20.97 42.42 -18.43
C ASN A 42 20.78 41.12 -17.61
N LYS A 43 21.73 40.20 -17.64
CA LYS A 43 21.64 38.87 -17.01
C LYS A 43 21.16 38.89 -15.53
N ARG A 44 21.51 39.91 -14.75
CA ARG A 44 21.15 40.02 -13.34
C ARG A 44 19.64 40.14 -13.14
N ASN A 45 18.98 40.98 -13.90
CA ASN A 45 17.53 41.19 -13.81
C ASN A 45 16.77 39.94 -14.32
N TYR A 46 17.24 39.32 -15.38
CA TYR A 46 16.64 38.11 -15.92
C TYR A 46 16.79 36.88 -15.01
N ARG A 47 17.85 36.81 -14.20
CA ARG A 47 17.98 35.73 -13.18
C ARG A 47 16.84 35.74 -12.16
N THR A 48 16.40 36.90 -11.72
CA THR A 48 15.28 37.04 -10.78
C THR A 48 13.98 36.52 -11.41
N ILE A 49 13.73 36.86 -12.68
CA ILE A 49 12.53 36.37 -13.39
C ILE A 49 12.57 34.85 -13.56
N ILE A 50 13.71 34.33 -14.03
CA ILE A 50 13.89 32.86 -14.21
C ILE A 50 13.74 32.13 -12.89
N PHE A 51 14.32 32.65 -11.79
CA PHE A 51 14.22 32.04 -10.47
C PHE A 51 12.77 32.06 -9.97
N SER A 52 12.06 33.19 -10.07
CA SER A 52 10.66 33.31 -9.68
C SER A 52 9.78 32.32 -10.45
N LEU A 53 9.96 32.24 -11.77
CA LEU A 53 9.22 31.28 -12.62
C LEU A 53 9.54 29.83 -12.25
N SER A 54 10.84 29.51 -12.05
CA SER A 54 11.23 28.16 -11.64
C SER A 54 10.63 27.76 -10.31
N MET A 55 10.66 28.65 -9.30
CA MET A 55 10.05 28.40 -7.98
C MET A 55 8.55 28.19 -8.07
N SER A 56 7.88 28.96 -8.92
CA SER A 56 6.43 28.78 -9.16
C SER A 56 6.12 27.40 -9.74
N ILE A 57 6.88 26.95 -10.73
CA ILE A 57 6.72 25.63 -11.34
C ILE A 57 7.03 24.53 -10.33
N ILE A 58 8.09 24.68 -9.54
CA ILE A 58 8.47 23.72 -8.48
C ILE A 58 7.33 23.57 -7.48
N LEU A 59 6.83 24.67 -6.93
CA LEU A 59 5.74 24.65 -5.95
C LEU A 59 4.48 24.01 -6.52
N PHE A 60 4.09 24.38 -7.73
CA PHE A 60 2.89 23.83 -8.37
C PHE A 60 3.00 22.33 -8.59
N ILE A 61 4.09 21.86 -9.18
CA ILE A 61 4.30 20.41 -9.47
C ILE A 61 4.45 19.64 -8.16
N SER A 62 5.22 20.15 -7.20
CA SER A 62 5.43 19.46 -5.91
C SER A 62 4.12 19.29 -5.12
N THR A 63 3.27 20.32 -5.08
CA THR A 63 1.95 20.23 -4.42
C THR A 63 1.03 19.24 -5.15
N GLY A 64 1.04 19.26 -6.49
CA GLY A 64 0.28 18.31 -7.29
C GLY A 64 0.77 16.87 -7.14
N ALA A 65 2.09 16.67 -7.07
CA ALA A 65 2.70 15.37 -6.83
C ALA A 65 2.34 14.83 -5.43
N PHE A 66 2.45 15.67 -4.41
CA PHE A 66 2.04 15.33 -3.04
C PHE A 66 0.58 14.87 -2.99
N SER A 67 -0.33 15.63 -3.62
CA SER A 67 -1.74 15.24 -3.73
C SER A 67 -1.92 13.87 -4.37
N THR A 68 -1.27 13.66 -5.52
CA THR A 68 -1.43 12.40 -6.28
C THR A 68 -0.90 11.21 -5.50
N TYR A 69 0.30 11.31 -4.94
CA TYR A 69 0.92 10.21 -4.20
C TYR A 69 0.15 9.88 -2.91
N THR A 70 -0.33 10.90 -2.20
CA THR A 70 -1.15 10.71 -0.99
C THR A 70 -2.46 10.01 -1.31
N LEU A 71 -3.15 10.43 -2.38
CA LEU A 71 -4.41 9.82 -2.81
C LEU A 71 -4.23 8.39 -3.32
N ASP A 72 -3.18 8.14 -4.08
CA ASP A 72 -2.92 6.81 -4.62
C ASP A 72 -2.58 5.81 -3.50
N ARG A 73 -1.79 6.23 -2.50
CA ARG A 73 -1.51 5.41 -1.32
C ARG A 73 -2.80 5.06 -0.58
N TYR A 74 -3.60 6.05 -0.31
CA TYR A 74 -4.86 5.85 0.38
C TYR A 74 -5.84 4.96 -0.40
N ASN A 75 -5.96 5.13 -1.71
CA ASN A 75 -6.83 4.28 -2.53
C ASN A 75 -6.37 2.81 -2.53
N LEU A 76 -5.08 2.54 -2.32
CA LEU A 76 -4.58 1.18 -2.12
C LEU A 76 -5.05 0.61 -0.77
N ASP A 77 -4.97 1.39 0.29
CA ASP A 77 -5.36 0.95 1.64
C ASP A 77 -6.88 0.70 1.74
N VAL A 78 -7.70 1.47 1.01
CA VAL A 78 -9.17 1.37 1.03
C VAL A 78 -9.71 0.36 0.03
N SER A 79 -9.02 0.13 -1.10
CA SER A 79 -9.49 -0.82 -2.12
C SER A 79 -9.32 -2.29 -1.72
N MET A 80 -8.74 -2.57 -0.57
CA MET A 80 -8.41 -3.92 -0.11
C MET A 80 -9.55 -4.64 0.62
N SER A 81 -10.65 -4.00 0.96
CA SER A 81 -11.75 -4.69 1.63
C SER A 81 -12.87 -5.05 0.66
N TYR A 82 -12.93 -6.32 0.29
CA TYR A 82 -14.07 -6.88 -0.45
C TYR A 82 -15.34 -6.94 0.42
N TYR A 83 -15.15 -7.06 1.75
CA TYR A 83 -16.21 -7.25 2.74
C TYR A 83 -16.63 -5.93 3.37
N ASP A 84 -17.89 -5.88 3.78
CA ASP A 84 -18.47 -4.71 4.47
C ASP A 84 -18.30 -4.79 5.99
N LEU A 85 -18.32 -6.01 6.53
CA LEU A 85 -18.26 -6.28 7.96
C LEU A 85 -17.30 -7.42 8.26
N ARG A 86 -16.58 -7.31 9.37
CA ARG A 86 -15.68 -8.34 9.89
C ARG A 86 -16.00 -8.58 11.36
N LEU A 87 -16.47 -9.79 11.69
CA LEU A 87 -16.66 -10.22 13.06
C LEU A 87 -15.40 -10.95 13.53
N ASN A 88 -15.02 -10.73 14.76
CA ASN A 88 -13.94 -11.44 15.44
C ASN A 88 -14.24 -11.62 16.91
N GLY A 89 -13.79 -12.74 17.47
CA GLY A 89 -13.95 -13.02 18.88
C GLY A 89 -13.40 -14.38 19.27
N TYR A 90 -13.35 -14.60 20.57
CA TYR A 90 -12.98 -15.87 21.15
C TYR A 90 -14.20 -16.46 21.82
N MET A 91 -14.47 -17.74 21.57
CA MET A 91 -15.60 -18.45 22.18
C MET A 91 -15.18 -19.77 22.76
N ASP A 92 -15.76 -20.10 23.90
CA ASP A 92 -15.66 -21.44 24.47
C ASP A 92 -16.47 -22.45 23.65
N TYR A 93 -16.03 -23.71 23.65
CA TYR A 93 -16.72 -24.80 22.99
C TYR A 93 -18.19 -24.88 23.36
N ASN A 94 -18.54 -24.63 24.66
CA ASN A 94 -19.91 -24.68 25.15
C ASN A 94 -20.81 -23.55 24.61
N GLU A 95 -20.23 -22.47 24.13
CA GLU A 95 -20.93 -21.30 23.56
C GLU A 95 -21.13 -21.43 22.04
N MET A 96 -20.40 -22.34 21.39
CA MET A 96 -20.46 -22.56 19.94
C MET A 96 -21.88 -22.83 19.39
N PRO A 97 -22.80 -23.58 20.06
CA PRO A 97 -24.16 -23.76 19.56
C PRO A 97 -24.93 -22.43 19.40
N THR A 98 -24.68 -21.46 20.28
CA THR A 98 -25.27 -20.12 20.18
C THR A 98 -24.75 -19.38 18.96
N PHE A 99 -23.45 -19.46 18.74
CA PHE A 99 -22.82 -18.89 17.54
C PHE A 99 -23.36 -19.54 16.27
N ASP A 100 -23.39 -20.87 16.16
CA ASP A 100 -23.87 -21.61 14.99
C ASP A 100 -25.30 -21.23 14.60
N SER A 101 -26.20 -21.13 15.60
CA SER A 101 -27.58 -20.73 15.35
C SER A 101 -27.65 -19.29 14.79
N ALA A 102 -26.88 -18.36 15.35
CA ALA A 102 -26.86 -16.97 14.94
C ALA A 102 -26.17 -16.80 13.59
N TYR A 103 -25.04 -17.48 13.35
CA TYR A 103 -24.33 -17.44 12.07
C TYR A 103 -25.16 -18.04 10.94
N THR A 104 -25.88 -19.15 11.20
CA THR A 104 -26.79 -19.74 10.24
C THR A 104 -27.93 -18.77 9.88
N ALA A 105 -28.46 -18.02 10.85
CA ALA A 105 -29.44 -16.97 10.56
C ALA A 105 -28.90 -15.84 9.70
N ILE A 106 -27.64 -15.45 9.93
CA ILE A 106 -26.94 -14.45 9.10
C ILE A 106 -26.77 -14.99 7.67
N LYS A 107 -26.22 -16.19 7.52
CA LYS A 107 -25.93 -16.81 6.20
C LYS A 107 -27.18 -16.98 5.34
N ASN A 108 -28.33 -17.30 5.98
CA ASN A 108 -29.61 -17.49 5.28
C ASN A 108 -30.42 -16.19 5.09
N SER A 109 -29.91 -15.05 5.51
CA SER A 109 -30.62 -13.78 5.39
C SER A 109 -30.51 -13.18 3.99
N ASP A 110 -31.64 -12.69 3.46
CA ASP A 110 -31.67 -11.91 2.21
C ASP A 110 -30.84 -10.63 2.25
N ALA A 111 -30.46 -10.17 3.45
CA ALA A 111 -29.63 -8.98 3.64
C ALA A 111 -28.14 -9.24 3.33
N ILE A 112 -27.73 -10.50 3.24
CA ILE A 112 -26.35 -10.91 3.02
C ILE A 112 -26.17 -11.35 1.57
N GLU A 113 -25.08 -10.90 0.97
CA GLU A 113 -24.67 -11.34 -0.36
C GLU A 113 -23.78 -12.56 -0.27
N TYR A 114 -22.82 -12.48 0.65
CA TYR A 114 -21.82 -13.51 0.86
C TYR A 114 -21.28 -13.43 2.29
N SER A 115 -20.99 -14.58 2.89
CA SER A 115 -20.34 -14.66 4.19
C SER A 115 -19.36 -15.81 4.22
N GLU A 116 -18.23 -15.62 4.86
CA GLU A 116 -17.23 -16.63 5.16
C GLU A 116 -16.97 -16.65 6.66
N CYS A 117 -16.77 -17.84 7.21
CA CYS A 117 -16.41 -18.01 8.60
C CYS A 117 -15.22 -18.96 8.75
N PHE A 118 -14.29 -18.55 9.59
CA PHE A 118 -13.09 -19.30 9.95
C PHE A 118 -13.09 -19.48 11.48
N ILE A 119 -12.96 -20.72 11.92
CA ILE A 119 -12.78 -21.06 13.34
C ILE A 119 -11.41 -21.68 13.49
N THR A 120 -10.52 -21.05 14.25
CA THR A 120 -9.14 -21.50 14.41
C THR A 120 -8.85 -21.89 15.85
N GLN A 121 -8.19 -23.02 16.02
CA GLN A 121 -7.64 -23.55 17.28
C GLN A 121 -6.11 -23.44 17.23
N ASN A 122 -5.52 -22.76 18.23
CA ASN A 122 -4.11 -22.36 18.19
C ASN A 122 -3.22 -23.08 19.24
N SER A 123 -3.71 -24.09 19.93
CA SER A 123 -3.03 -24.66 21.11
C SER A 123 -2.31 -25.99 20.84
N LEU A 124 -1.98 -26.28 19.58
CA LEU A 124 -1.36 -27.54 19.22
C LEU A 124 0.05 -27.34 18.65
N TYR A 125 0.85 -28.36 18.88
CA TYR A 125 2.17 -28.52 18.28
C TYR A 125 2.23 -29.81 17.46
N THR A 126 3.19 -29.92 16.59
CA THR A 126 3.44 -31.12 15.82
C THR A 126 4.91 -31.44 15.75
N LEU A 127 5.21 -32.73 15.62
CA LEU A 127 6.55 -33.24 15.35
C LEU A 127 6.70 -33.57 13.87
N GLY A 128 7.78 -33.09 13.25
CA GLY A 128 8.08 -33.39 11.85
C GLY A 128 9.48 -32.96 11.45
N ASN A 129 9.93 -33.42 10.29
CA ASN A 129 11.19 -32.98 9.72
C ASN A 129 11.03 -31.61 9.12
N LEU A 130 11.49 -30.56 9.81
CA LEU A 130 11.41 -29.17 9.36
C LEU A 130 12.44 -28.87 8.28
N THR A 131 12.07 -28.02 7.31
CA THR A 131 12.99 -27.53 6.29
C THR A 131 14.03 -26.57 6.88
N ASP A 132 15.21 -26.48 6.27
CA ASP A 132 16.25 -25.58 6.73
C ASP A 132 15.85 -24.10 6.59
N ASP A 133 15.08 -23.76 5.56
CA ASP A 133 14.58 -22.40 5.36
C ASP A 133 13.62 -21.99 6.48
N TYR A 134 12.73 -22.88 6.87
CA TYR A 134 11.79 -22.60 7.98
C TYR A 134 12.55 -22.47 9.31
N LYS A 135 13.51 -23.36 9.60
CA LYS A 135 14.36 -23.28 10.80
C LYS A 135 15.08 -21.94 10.91
N GLN A 136 15.63 -21.44 9.78
CA GLN A 136 16.27 -20.11 9.77
C GLN A 136 15.27 -18.97 10.06
N ILE A 137 14.06 -19.05 9.53
CA ILE A 137 13.04 -18.00 9.71
C ILE A 137 12.58 -17.89 11.16
N ILE A 138 12.37 -19.03 11.82
CA ILE A 138 11.88 -19.05 13.21
C ILE A 138 13.01 -18.91 14.24
N ASN A 139 14.28 -18.83 13.81
CA ASN A 139 15.46 -18.85 14.67
C ASN A 139 15.47 -20.07 15.62
N ASP A 140 15.08 -21.23 15.11
CA ASP A 140 14.75 -22.37 15.93
C ASP A 140 15.91 -23.37 15.99
N ASN A 141 16.36 -23.62 17.22
CA ASN A 141 17.22 -24.72 17.57
C ASN A 141 16.44 -25.95 18.11
N ILE A 142 15.11 -25.97 17.93
CA ILE A 142 14.26 -27.02 18.48
C ILE A 142 14.05 -28.09 17.41
N ASP A 143 14.59 -29.29 17.65
CA ASP A 143 14.50 -30.39 16.70
C ASP A 143 13.06 -30.86 16.48
N GLY A 144 12.44 -30.35 15.41
CA GLY A 144 11.23 -30.90 14.82
C GLY A 144 9.89 -30.51 15.45
N VAL A 145 9.86 -29.69 16.52
CA VAL A 145 8.60 -29.23 17.12
C VAL A 145 8.19 -27.88 16.55
N THR A 146 6.96 -27.77 16.03
CA THR A 146 6.43 -26.51 15.52
C THR A 146 4.95 -26.34 15.89
N PRO A 147 4.48 -25.11 16.18
CA PRO A 147 3.05 -24.89 16.36
C PRO A 147 2.29 -25.20 15.08
N ILE A 148 1.10 -25.76 15.24
CA ILE A 148 0.16 -26.03 14.15
C ILE A 148 -1.24 -25.60 14.54
N ASN A 149 -1.93 -24.96 13.61
CA ASN A 149 -3.29 -24.50 13.82
C ASN A 149 -4.29 -25.45 13.15
N ILE A 150 -5.43 -25.67 13.78
CA ILE A 150 -6.57 -26.34 13.16
C ILE A 150 -7.55 -25.25 12.75
N THR A 151 -7.97 -25.26 11.50
CA THR A 151 -8.91 -24.27 10.98
C THR A 151 -10.09 -24.96 10.36
N PHE A 152 -11.28 -24.55 10.79
CA PHE A 152 -12.55 -24.94 10.19
C PHE A 152 -13.01 -23.81 9.28
N VAL A 153 -13.36 -24.15 8.04
CA VAL A 153 -13.84 -23.19 7.03
C VAL A 153 -15.24 -23.57 6.58
N ASP A 154 -16.04 -22.60 6.16
CA ASP A 154 -17.37 -22.89 5.61
C ASP A 154 -17.32 -23.99 4.57
N ASP A 155 -18.36 -24.83 4.52
CA ASP A 155 -18.42 -25.99 3.61
C ASP A 155 -18.34 -25.61 2.14
N ASP A 156 -18.90 -24.45 1.77
CA ASP A 156 -18.83 -23.92 0.40
C ASP A 156 -17.39 -23.54 0.04
N GLU A 157 -16.66 -22.95 0.99
CA GLU A 157 -15.27 -22.58 0.84
C GLU A 157 -14.38 -23.82 0.81
N TYR A 158 -14.66 -24.80 1.67
CA TYR A 158 -13.97 -26.09 1.63
C TYR A 158 -14.15 -26.80 0.28
N ALA A 159 -15.36 -26.76 -0.28
CA ALA A 159 -15.64 -27.29 -1.60
C ALA A 159 -14.89 -26.56 -2.72
N ALA A 160 -14.73 -25.23 -2.58
CA ALA A 160 -13.94 -24.42 -3.50
C ALA A 160 -12.45 -24.78 -3.42
N LEU A 161 -11.91 -24.99 -2.21
CA LEU A 161 -10.53 -25.46 -1.99
C LEU A 161 -10.29 -26.82 -2.66
N LEU A 162 -11.19 -27.77 -2.48
CA LEU A 162 -11.08 -29.09 -3.10
C LEU A 162 -10.98 -29.00 -4.63
N LYS A 163 -11.76 -28.13 -5.24
CA LYS A 163 -11.70 -27.89 -6.70
C LYS A 163 -10.41 -27.21 -7.10
N GLN A 164 -10.00 -26.20 -6.36
CA GLN A 164 -8.81 -25.40 -6.63
C GLN A 164 -7.55 -26.28 -6.69
N TYR A 165 -7.41 -27.19 -5.73
CA TYR A 165 -6.24 -28.07 -5.61
C TYR A 165 -6.44 -29.47 -6.24
N ASN A 166 -7.52 -29.67 -7.00
CA ASN A 166 -7.87 -30.97 -7.65
C ASN A 166 -7.96 -32.15 -6.65
N LEU A 167 -8.50 -31.88 -5.45
CA LEU A 167 -8.61 -32.86 -4.36
C LEU A 167 -10.00 -33.51 -4.26
N THR A 168 -10.91 -33.21 -5.15
CA THR A 168 -12.29 -33.72 -5.12
C THR A 168 -12.38 -35.25 -5.09
N ASP A 169 -11.43 -35.92 -5.75
CA ASP A 169 -11.39 -37.40 -5.84
C ASP A 169 -10.82 -38.08 -4.60
N LEU A 170 -10.08 -37.33 -3.75
CA LEU A 170 -9.50 -37.85 -2.51
C LEU A 170 -10.50 -37.95 -1.37
N ILE A 171 -11.60 -37.22 -1.46
CA ILE A 171 -12.63 -37.20 -0.45
C ILE A 171 -13.81 -38.05 -0.91
N SER A 172 -13.88 -39.26 -0.37
CA SER A 172 -14.86 -40.29 -0.76
C SER A 172 -16.28 -40.08 -0.22
N THR A 173 -16.48 -39.08 0.64
CA THR A 173 -17.76 -38.76 1.24
C THR A 173 -18.39 -37.51 0.66
N THR A 174 -19.70 -37.54 0.42
CA THR A 174 -20.49 -36.37 0.01
C THR A 174 -20.96 -35.54 1.20
N ASN A 175 -20.84 -36.08 2.39
CA ASN A 175 -21.23 -35.39 3.63
C ASN A 175 -19.98 -34.86 4.34
N TYR A 176 -19.80 -33.56 4.32
CA TYR A 176 -18.62 -32.92 4.91
C TYR A 176 -18.52 -33.10 6.45
N SER A 177 -19.62 -33.31 7.14
CA SER A 177 -19.61 -33.60 8.58
C SER A 177 -18.89 -34.90 8.96
N ASP A 178 -18.73 -35.82 8.00
CA ASP A 178 -18.09 -37.12 8.21
C ASP A 178 -16.60 -37.11 7.88
N ILE A 179 -16.06 -35.97 7.45
CA ILE A 179 -14.64 -35.82 7.12
C ILE A 179 -13.81 -35.80 8.39
N THR A 180 -12.88 -36.76 8.50
CA THR A 180 -11.96 -36.90 9.64
C THR A 180 -10.51 -36.66 9.27
N THR A 181 -10.19 -36.54 7.98
CA THR A 181 -8.84 -36.34 7.46
C THR A 181 -8.68 -34.90 6.96
N PRO A 182 -7.78 -34.11 7.53
CA PRO A 182 -7.57 -32.71 7.14
C PRO A 182 -6.71 -32.58 5.87
N ILE A 183 -6.78 -31.40 5.26
CA ILE A 183 -5.80 -30.91 4.31
C ILE A 183 -4.73 -30.14 5.09
N LEU A 184 -3.46 -30.53 4.93
CA LEU A 184 -2.34 -29.78 5.50
C LEU A 184 -1.89 -28.69 4.51
N PHE A 185 -1.90 -27.44 4.94
CA PHE A 185 -1.20 -26.37 4.26
C PHE A 185 0.22 -26.31 4.84
N ASN A 186 1.15 -26.90 4.12
CA ASN A 186 2.54 -27.10 4.53
C ASN A 186 3.41 -25.91 4.16
N TYR A 187 3.01 -24.72 4.59
CA TYR A 187 3.82 -23.52 4.40
C TYR A 187 3.64 -22.51 5.53
N PHE A 188 4.62 -21.62 5.63
CA PHE A 188 4.67 -20.52 6.56
C PHE A 188 4.87 -19.22 5.80
N THR A 189 4.17 -18.19 6.20
CA THR A 189 4.29 -16.85 5.61
C THR A 189 4.87 -15.88 6.63
N LYS A 190 6.06 -15.34 6.35
CA LYS A 190 6.68 -14.27 7.14
C LYS A 190 6.58 -12.97 6.38
N TYR A 191 6.14 -11.95 7.05
CA TYR A 191 6.19 -10.58 6.54
C TYR A 191 7.48 -9.92 7.02
N GLU A 192 8.44 -9.74 6.12
CA GLU A 192 9.66 -9.01 6.45
C GLU A 192 9.37 -7.51 6.44
N ALA A 193 9.44 -6.88 7.62
CA ALA A 193 9.38 -5.43 7.73
C ALA A 193 10.61 -4.84 7.03
N SER A 194 10.43 -4.31 5.84
CA SER A 194 11.46 -3.52 5.18
C SER A 194 11.50 -2.13 5.81
N TYR A 195 12.67 -1.70 6.27
CA TYR A 195 12.90 -0.33 6.76
C TYR A 195 12.57 0.74 5.71
N ASP A 196 12.55 0.38 4.43
CA ASP A 196 12.33 1.27 3.29
C ASP A 196 10.94 1.19 2.66
N SER A 197 10.11 0.20 3.03
CA SER A 197 8.74 0.09 2.55
C SER A 197 7.81 -0.29 3.70
N ASP A 198 6.72 0.45 3.86
CA ASP A 198 5.67 0.14 4.86
C ASP A 198 4.91 -1.18 4.56
N TYR A 199 5.32 -1.92 3.54
CA TYR A 199 4.75 -3.18 3.13
C TYR A 199 5.85 -4.23 3.02
N ALA A 200 5.81 -5.15 3.94
CA ALA A 200 6.63 -6.34 3.89
C ALA A 200 6.19 -7.23 2.74
N SER A 201 7.11 -7.61 1.88
CA SER A 201 6.85 -8.68 0.93
C SER A 201 6.72 -9.99 1.70
N PRO A 202 5.67 -10.79 1.50
CA PRO A 202 5.56 -12.07 2.15
C PRO A 202 6.67 -13.00 1.66
N VAL A 203 7.43 -13.57 2.57
CA VAL A 203 8.34 -14.68 2.30
C VAL A 203 7.58 -15.95 2.67
N ILE A 204 7.30 -16.79 1.69
CA ILE A 204 6.60 -18.06 1.87
C ILE A 204 7.64 -19.17 1.81
N CYS A 205 7.68 -20.03 2.81
CA CYS A 205 8.56 -21.19 2.83
C CYS A 205 7.79 -22.46 3.23
N GLN A 206 8.24 -23.60 2.72
CA GLN A 206 7.72 -24.91 3.13
C GLN A 206 8.17 -25.23 4.57
N VAL A 207 7.26 -25.82 5.37
CA VAL A 207 7.54 -26.14 6.77
C VAL A 207 8.16 -27.54 6.91
N PHE A 208 7.49 -28.58 6.43
CA PHE A 208 7.93 -29.97 6.54
C PHE A 208 8.58 -30.45 5.24
N THR A 209 9.73 -31.14 5.35
CA THR A 209 10.46 -31.71 4.20
C THR A 209 9.72 -32.89 3.56
N ASP A 210 9.07 -33.70 4.40
CA ASP A 210 8.38 -34.90 3.98
C ASP A 210 6.86 -34.69 4.08
N THR A 211 6.15 -34.95 3.00
CA THR A 211 4.70 -35.07 2.99
C THR A 211 4.31 -36.48 3.45
N THR A 212 4.41 -36.72 4.76
CA THR A 212 3.95 -37.99 5.32
C THR A 212 2.42 -38.01 5.31
N ASP A 213 1.83 -39.20 5.02
CA ASP A 213 0.37 -39.39 5.09
C ASP A 213 -0.19 -39.23 6.53
N THR A 214 0.68 -39.07 7.51
CA THR A 214 0.34 -38.97 8.93
C THR A 214 1.14 -37.88 9.62
N LEU A 215 0.50 -37.17 10.54
CA LEU A 215 1.10 -36.15 11.37
C LEU A 215 0.86 -36.48 12.85
N THR A 216 1.86 -36.22 13.70
CA THR A 216 1.73 -36.39 15.16
C THR A 216 1.44 -35.04 15.79
N LEU A 217 0.26 -34.91 16.37
CA LEU A 217 -0.16 -33.72 17.11
C LEU A 217 0.16 -33.89 18.59
N ILE A 218 0.59 -32.82 19.22
CA ILE A 218 0.89 -32.75 20.65
C ILE A 218 0.08 -31.61 21.23
N ASN A 219 -0.60 -31.86 22.34
CA ASN A 219 -1.27 -30.83 23.11
C ASN A 219 -0.36 -30.34 24.24
N ASP A 220 -0.01 -29.06 24.24
CA ASP A 220 0.81 -28.43 25.27
C ASP A 220 -0.06 -27.79 26.35
N TYR A 221 -0.77 -28.63 27.06
CA TYR A 221 -1.69 -28.18 28.11
C TYR A 221 -0.99 -27.40 29.24
N ASP A 222 0.23 -27.80 29.62
CA ASP A 222 0.95 -27.18 30.74
C ASP A 222 1.86 -26.02 30.28
N SER A 223 1.74 -25.59 29.03
CA SER A 223 2.59 -24.57 28.40
C SER A 223 4.09 -24.87 28.41
N THR A 224 4.47 -26.12 28.68
CA THR A 224 5.87 -26.55 28.82
C THR A 224 6.64 -26.39 27.53
N ILE A 225 6.01 -26.67 26.39
CA ILE A 225 6.60 -26.51 25.06
C ILE A 225 6.69 -25.02 24.72
N ALA A 226 5.64 -24.26 25.00
CA ALA A 226 5.62 -22.81 24.75
C ALA A 226 6.68 -22.08 25.56
N ASP A 227 6.84 -22.41 26.84
CA ASP A 227 7.86 -21.85 27.72
C ASP A 227 9.27 -22.22 27.26
N TYR A 228 9.47 -23.47 26.87
CA TYR A 228 10.75 -23.92 26.32
C TYR A 228 11.11 -23.23 25.00
N ILE A 229 10.15 -23.07 24.09
CA ILE A 229 10.36 -22.31 22.84
C ILE A 229 10.73 -20.87 23.15
N TYR A 230 10.04 -20.24 24.11
CA TYR A 230 10.28 -18.86 24.51
C TYR A 230 11.68 -18.67 25.11
N ASP A 231 12.09 -19.56 26.02
CA ASP A 231 13.38 -19.49 26.70
C ASP A 231 14.56 -19.71 25.72
N ASN A 232 14.39 -20.62 24.78
CA ASN A 232 15.46 -20.94 23.82
C ASN A 232 15.59 -19.91 22.67
N ARG A 233 14.53 -19.17 22.34
CA ARG A 233 14.62 -18.05 21.39
C ARG A 233 15.51 -16.90 21.88
N ASN A 234 15.63 -16.73 23.19
CA ASN A 234 16.32 -15.59 23.80
C ASN A 234 17.73 -15.96 24.34
N SER A 235 18.15 -17.21 24.26
CA SER A 235 19.42 -17.67 24.82
C SER A 235 20.38 -18.10 23.72
N ASP A 236 21.60 -17.55 23.73
CA ASP A 236 22.77 -18.01 22.92
C ASP A 236 23.28 -19.40 23.41
N ILE A 237 22.39 -20.32 23.76
CA ILE A 237 22.79 -21.56 24.45
C ILE A 237 23.16 -22.63 23.42
N THR A 238 24.45 -22.97 23.40
CA THR A 238 25.05 -24.06 22.63
C THR A 238 25.08 -25.39 23.41
N ASP A 239 24.26 -25.58 24.43
CA ASP A 239 24.34 -26.82 25.27
C ASP A 239 23.15 -27.75 24.99
N ASN A 240 23.48 -29.02 24.75
CA ASN A 240 22.68 -30.21 24.48
C ASN A 240 21.54 -30.49 25.48
N GLN A 241 20.61 -29.59 25.68
CA GLN A 241 19.37 -29.85 26.47
C GLN A 241 18.17 -30.32 25.63
N ASP A 242 18.38 -30.49 24.31
CA ASP A 242 17.35 -30.81 23.33
C ASP A 242 16.66 -32.17 23.53
N SER A 243 17.22 -33.05 24.31
CA SER A 243 16.64 -34.38 24.58
C SER A 243 15.52 -34.39 25.67
N HIS A 244 15.29 -33.28 26.37
CA HIS A 244 14.34 -33.25 27.48
C HIS A 244 12.89 -33.14 27.06
N ILE A 245 12.56 -32.45 25.95
CA ILE A 245 11.17 -32.35 25.48
C ILE A 245 10.70 -33.71 24.95
N LEU A 246 11.51 -34.41 24.19
CA LEU A 246 11.15 -35.71 23.63
C LEU A 246 11.01 -36.82 24.69
N ASN A 247 11.51 -36.61 25.89
CA ASN A 247 11.44 -37.57 27.01
C ASN A 247 10.23 -37.34 27.92
N ASN A 248 9.50 -36.23 27.77
CA ASN A 248 8.23 -36.03 28.50
C ASN A 248 7.13 -36.79 27.78
N ASN A 249 6.28 -37.50 28.55
CA ASN A 249 5.09 -38.18 28.04
C ASN A 249 4.00 -37.13 27.71
N PHE A 250 4.18 -36.43 26.57
CA PHE A 250 3.13 -35.58 26.07
C PHE A 250 1.94 -36.41 25.59
N ASP A 251 0.76 -35.86 25.75
CA ASP A 251 -0.45 -36.43 25.18
C ASP A 251 -0.39 -36.18 23.65
N SER A 252 -0.18 -37.23 22.89
CA SER A 252 0.04 -37.15 21.45
C SER A 252 -0.99 -37.97 20.68
N LEU A 253 -1.39 -37.43 19.52
CA LEU A 253 -2.39 -38.05 18.66
C LEU A 253 -1.81 -38.14 17.23
N GLN A 254 -1.89 -39.32 16.61
CA GLN A 254 -1.58 -39.47 15.20
C GLN A 254 -2.82 -39.25 14.35
N ILE A 255 -2.72 -38.32 13.39
CA ILE A 255 -3.78 -38.06 12.42
C ILE A 255 -3.32 -38.43 11.01
N LYS A 256 -4.27 -38.89 10.19
CA LYS A 256 -4.04 -39.14 8.77
C LYS A 256 -4.42 -37.89 7.99
N LEU A 257 -3.57 -37.51 7.03
CA LEU A 257 -3.82 -36.38 6.13
C LEU A 257 -4.56 -36.81 4.87
N ALA A 258 -5.45 -35.97 4.36
CA ALA A 258 -6.07 -36.16 3.05
C ALA A 258 -5.12 -35.73 1.93
N ALA A 259 -4.43 -34.61 2.13
CA ALA A 259 -3.44 -34.03 1.20
C ALA A 259 -2.52 -33.09 1.92
N SER A 260 -1.39 -32.74 1.29
CA SER A 260 -0.47 -31.70 1.73
C SER A 260 -0.27 -30.71 0.58
N ILE A 261 -0.49 -29.43 0.84
CA ILE A 261 -0.35 -28.32 -0.10
C ILE A 261 0.96 -27.60 0.22
N THR A 262 1.85 -27.51 -0.76
CA THR A 262 3.16 -26.85 -0.65
C THR A 262 3.12 -25.43 -1.22
N PRO A 263 4.15 -24.57 -0.97
CA PRO A 263 4.24 -23.26 -1.61
C PRO A 263 4.15 -23.29 -3.13
N ASP A 264 4.73 -24.30 -3.79
CA ASP A 264 4.69 -24.46 -5.24
C ASP A 264 3.25 -24.70 -5.75
N ASP A 265 2.44 -25.44 -4.99
CA ASP A 265 1.03 -25.65 -5.28
C ASP A 265 0.23 -24.36 -5.13
N TYR A 266 0.58 -23.54 -4.14
CA TYR A 266 -0.08 -22.27 -3.88
C TYR A 266 0.20 -21.21 -4.97
N ASP A 267 1.45 -21.08 -5.41
CA ASP A 267 1.85 -20.06 -6.40
C ASP A 267 1.31 -20.35 -7.80
N ASN A 268 1.07 -21.63 -8.11
CA ASN A 268 0.60 -22.07 -9.44
C ASN A 268 -0.92 -21.97 -9.62
N GLN A 269 -1.68 -21.62 -8.59
CA GLN A 269 -3.14 -21.59 -8.67
C GLN A 269 -3.70 -20.24 -9.15
N PRO A 270 -4.77 -20.23 -9.97
CA PRO A 270 -5.47 -19.00 -10.28
C PRO A 270 -6.12 -18.45 -9.00
N LYS A 271 -5.78 -17.25 -8.63
CA LYS A 271 -6.41 -16.56 -7.50
C LYS A 271 -7.91 -16.49 -7.72
N THR A 272 -8.70 -17.06 -6.83
CA THR A 272 -10.16 -17.03 -6.94
C THR A 272 -10.65 -15.59 -6.88
N SER A 273 -11.77 -15.32 -7.57
CA SER A 273 -12.29 -13.95 -7.77
C SER A 273 -12.69 -13.22 -6.49
N HIS A 274 -12.78 -13.90 -5.37
CA HIS A 274 -13.12 -13.35 -4.05
C HIS A 274 -11.88 -13.11 -3.19
N SER A 275 -10.75 -13.77 -3.50
CA SER A 275 -9.45 -13.57 -2.85
C SER A 275 -8.54 -12.69 -3.71
N THR A 276 -8.97 -11.49 -4.10
CA THR A 276 -8.07 -10.51 -4.73
C THR A 276 -6.98 -10.02 -3.78
N ASP A 277 -7.13 -10.34 -2.52
CA ASP A 277 -6.13 -10.10 -1.52
C ASP A 277 -5.41 -11.40 -1.18
N ALA A 278 -4.11 -11.40 -1.38
CA ALA A 278 -3.18 -12.39 -0.85
C ALA A 278 -3.32 -12.59 0.68
N ASN A 279 -4.32 -11.96 1.28
CA ASN A 279 -4.63 -11.92 2.70
C ASN A 279 -5.89 -12.72 3.09
N THR A 280 -6.58 -13.38 2.17
CA THR A 280 -7.83 -14.09 2.54
C THR A 280 -7.56 -15.43 3.19
N TYR A 281 -6.52 -16.15 2.76
CA TYR A 281 -6.02 -17.34 3.48
C TYR A 281 -4.83 -17.06 4.42
N PRO A 282 -4.07 -15.95 4.32
CA PRO A 282 -3.04 -15.62 5.30
C PRO A 282 -3.59 -15.27 6.68
N ASN A 283 -4.88 -14.97 6.81
CA ASN A 283 -5.49 -14.79 8.13
C ASN A 283 -5.70 -16.11 8.89
N LEU A 284 -5.39 -17.26 8.28
CA LEU A 284 -5.42 -18.56 8.96
C LEU A 284 -4.23 -18.77 9.91
N GLY A 285 -3.28 -17.82 10.00
CA GLY A 285 -2.19 -17.86 10.97
C GLY A 285 -0.79 -17.85 10.37
N ILE A 286 0.18 -17.67 11.23
CA ILE A 286 1.62 -17.55 10.90
C ILE A 286 2.30 -18.93 10.95
N GLY A 287 1.66 -20.01 10.51
CA GLY A 287 2.27 -21.34 10.63
C GLY A 287 1.58 -22.37 9.74
N PRO A 288 2.02 -23.62 9.75
CA PRO A 288 1.29 -24.68 9.07
C PRO A 288 -0.07 -24.86 9.71
N PHE A 289 -1.07 -25.17 8.90
CA PHE A 289 -2.43 -25.33 9.39
C PHE A 289 -3.16 -26.50 8.73
N LEU A 290 -4.04 -27.12 9.53
CA LEU A 290 -4.91 -28.20 9.13
C LEU A 290 -6.29 -27.64 8.85
N VAL A 291 -6.82 -27.91 7.66
CA VAL A 291 -8.12 -27.39 7.23
C VAL A 291 -9.16 -28.48 7.21
N TYR A 292 -10.29 -28.19 7.84
CA TYR A 292 -11.50 -29.00 7.88
C TYR A 292 -12.73 -28.20 7.43
N PRO A 293 -13.78 -28.84 6.92
CA PRO A 293 -15.07 -28.17 6.73
C PRO A 293 -15.73 -27.86 8.06
N LEU A 294 -16.47 -26.74 8.14
CA LEU A 294 -17.11 -26.26 9.35
C LEU A 294 -18.13 -27.28 9.90
N SER A 295 -18.86 -27.96 9.03
CA SER A 295 -19.81 -28.99 9.42
C SER A 295 -19.18 -30.18 10.16
N ALA A 296 -17.88 -30.42 10.01
CA ALA A 296 -17.15 -31.46 10.71
C ALA A 296 -16.69 -31.03 12.12
N TYR A 297 -16.84 -29.77 12.51
CA TYR A 297 -16.34 -29.21 13.77
C TYR A 297 -16.59 -30.07 14.99
N TYR A 298 -17.87 -30.39 15.27
CA TYR A 298 -18.25 -31.19 16.46
C TYR A 298 -17.75 -32.62 16.37
N ASN A 299 -17.77 -33.23 15.19
CA ASN A 299 -17.27 -34.59 14.99
C ASN A 299 -15.78 -34.67 15.28
N ILE A 300 -15.01 -33.71 14.73
CA ILE A 300 -13.56 -33.65 14.92
C ILE A 300 -13.21 -33.46 16.40
N LEU A 301 -13.79 -32.49 17.09
CA LEU A 301 -13.45 -32.19 18.47
C LEU A 301 -13.92 -33.25 19.46
N ASN A 302 -15.05 -33.91 19.20
CA ASN A 302 -15.58 -34.91 20.14
C ASN A 302 -15.04 -36.32 19.89
N ASN A 303 -14.77 -36.69 18.64
CA ASN A 303 -14.50 -38.07 18.27
C ASN A 303 -13.07 -38.29 17.74
N CYS A 304 -12.43 -37.27 17.13
CA CYS A 304 -11.17 -37.43 16.50
C CYS A 304 -10.00 -36.89 17.33
N TYR A 305 -10.19 -35.76 18.03
CA TYR A 305 -9.18 -35.14 18.87
C TYR A 305 -9.38 -35.50 20.34
N THR A 306 -9.32 -36.81 20.65
CA THR A 306 -9.46 -37.34 21.99
C THR A 306 -8.13 -37.45 22.69
N PHE A 307 -7.71 -36.39 23.33
CA PHE A 307 -6.54 -36.39 24.21
C PHE A 307 -6.92 -37.05 25.55
N THR A 308 -5.97 -37.72 26.18
CA THR A 308 -6.21 -38.48 27.45
C THR A 308 -6.42 -37.54 28.63
N ASN A 309 -5.89 -36.33 28.58
CA ASN A 309 -6.10 -35.33 29.61
C ASN A 309 -7.41 -34.57 29.37
N GLU A 310 -8.32 -34.60 30.34
CA GLU A 310 -9.63 -33.94 30.26
C GLU A 310 -9.53 -32.41 30.11
N TYR A 311 -8.44 -31.82 30.60
CA TYR A 311 -8.12 -30.40 30.42
C TYR A 311 -7.50 -30.06 29.06
N ALA A 312 -7.06 -31.06 28.30
CA ALA A 312 -6.46 -30.91 26.98
C ALA A 312 -7.52 -30.72 25.87
N LYS A 313 -8.78 -30.51 26.22
CA LYS A 313 -9.83 -30.23 25.24
C LYS A 313 -9.54 -28.87 24.57
N LEU A 314 -9.65 -28.86 23.26
CA LEU A 314 -9.56 -27.62 22.45
C LEU A 314 -10.81 -26.76 22.75
N THR A 315 -10.70 -25.91 23.76
CA THR A 315 -11.86 -25.19 24.30
C THR A 315 -12.01 -23.78 23.74
N PHE A 316 -10.90 -23.17 23.30
CA PHE A 316 -10.93 -21.80 22.84
C PHE A 316 -10.91 -21.73 21.33
N ASN A 317 -11.95 -21.15 20.76
CA ASN A 317 -12.11 -20.92 19.34
C ASN A 317 -11.86 -19.46 19.03
N ASN A 318 -10.92 -19.18 18.15
CA ASN A 318 -10.77 -17.88 17.53
C ASN A 318 -11.65 -17.85 16.29
N ILE A 319 -12.68 -17.03 16.29
CA ILE A 319 -13.67 -16.92 15.22
C ILE A 319 -13.40 -15.64 14.43
N LEU A 320 -13.33 -15.79 13.13
CA LEU A 320 -13.23 -14.70 12.18
C LEU A 320 -14.28 -14.92 11.09
N CYS A 321 -15.28 -14.03 11.01
CA CYS A 321 -16.24 -14.07 9.91
C CYS A 321 -16.16 -12.76 9.11
N THR A 322 -16.19 -12.88 7.79
CA THR A 322 -16.23 -11.76 6.87
C THR A 322 -17.55 -11.77 6.10
N ILE A 323 -18.18 -10.63 5.98
CA ILE A 323 -19.55 -10.53 5.47
C ILE A 323 -19.63 -9.42 4.42
N LYS A 324 -20.21 -9.76 3.26
CA LYS A 324 -20.63 -8.83 2.22
C LYS A 324 -22.13 -8.66 2.27
N THR A 325 -22.61 -7.43 2.29
CA THR A 325 -24.03 -7.12 2.51
C THR A 325 -24.73 -6.72 1.22
N LYS A 326 -26.01 -7.13 1.08
CA LYS A 326 -26.97 -6.55 0.11
C LYS A 326 -27.74 -5.39 0.71
N ASP A 327 -28.17 -5.55 1.96
CA ASP A 327 -28.87 -4.54 2.74
C ASP A 327 -28.12 -4.33 4.07
N TYR A 328 -27.25 -3.32 4.05
CA TYR A 328 -26.37 -2.99 5.17
C TYR A 328 -27.13 -2.77 6.49
N GLN A 329 -28.25 -2.05 6.48
CA GLN A 329 -28.99 -1.73 7.72
C GLN A 329 -29.60 -2.98 8.38
N LYS A 330 -30.14 -3.89 7.58
CA LYS A 330 -30.65 -5.16 8.10
C LYS A 330 -29.53 -6.06 8.57
N ALA A 331 -28.40 -6.10 7.84
CA ALA A 331 -27.24 -6.88 8.21
C ALA A 331 -26.67 -6.44 9.56
N ILE A 332 -26.51 -5.14 9.81
CA ILE A 332 -26.05 -4.60 11.10
C ILE A 332 -26.97 -5.06 12.23
N THR A 333 -28.29 -5.00 12.06
CA THR A 333 -29.23 -5.43 13.10
C THR A 333 -29.07 -6.91 13.46
N LEU A 334 -28.81 -7.76 12.47
CA LEU A 334 -28.55 -9.19 12.70
C LEU A 334 -27.22 -9.43 13.44
N ILE A 335 -26.19 -8.64 13.08
CA ILE A 335 -24.87 -8.75 13.68
C ILE A 335 -24.86 -8.19 15.10
N ASP A 336 -25.54 -7.07 15.37
CA ASP A 336 -25.71 -6.56 16.74
C ASP A 336 -26.36 -7.62 17.66
N ASN A 337 -27.40 -8.30 17.19
CA ASN A 337 -28.01 -9.38 17.93
C ASN A 337 -27.07 -10.58 18.21
N LEU A 338 -26.18 -10.90 17.24
CA LEU A 338 -25.17 -11.93 17.42
C LEU A 338 -24.15 -11.49 18.47
N THR A 339 -23.58 -10.29 18.31
CA THR A 339 -22.54 -9.77 19.20
C THR A 339 -23.03 -9.59 20.63
N ASP A 340 -24.27 -9.12 20.82
CA ASP A 340 -24.90 -8.99 22.15
C ASP A 340 -25.04 -10.33 22.88
N ASN A 341 -25.30 -11.41 22.14
CA ASN A 341 -25.50 -12.74 22.70
C ASN A 341 -24.19 -13.53 22.86
N THR A 342 -23.13 -13.20 22.14
CA THR A 342 -21.92 -14.02 22.09
C THR A 342 -20.69 -13.32 22.65
N GLY A 343 -20.77 -12.02 22.94
CA GLY A 343 -19.60 -11.23 23.36
C GLY A 343 -18.55 -11.02 22.26
N MET A 344 -18.83 -11.42 21.02
CA MET A 344 -17.98 -11.12 19.87
C MET A 344 -17.99 -9.63 19.56
N SER A 345 -16.98 -9.16 18.88
CA SER A 345 -16.90 -7.79 18.34
C SER A 345 -16.96 -7.81 16.82
N TYR A 346 -17.44 -6.73 16.22
CA TYR A 346 -17.31 -6.56 14.78
C TYR A 346 -16.65 -5.23 14.41
N GLN A 347 -15.99 -5.25 13.30
CA GLN A 347 -15.42 -4.07 12.64
C GLN A 347 -16.29 -3.74 11.44
N ASP A 348 -16.83 -2.52 11.43
CA ASP A 348 -17.61 -1.99 10.33
C ASP A 348 -16.67 -1.39 9.28
N LEU A 349 -16.35 -2.19 8.29
CA LEU A 349 -15.46 -1.79 7.19
C LEU A 349 -16.17 -0.83 6.23
N PHE A 350 -17.48 -1.02 6.01
CA PHE A 350 -18.28 -0.15 5.16
C PHE A 350 -18.38 1.27 5.73
N GLN A 351 -18.69 1.39 7.01
CA GLN A 351 -18.76 2.69 7.69
C GLN A 351 -17.37 3.34 7.75
N SER A 352 -16.34 2.58 8.07
CA SER A 352 -14.95 3.03 8.07
C SER A 352 -14.52 3.53 6.68
N GLU A 353 -14.89 2.82 5.62
CA GLU A 353 -14.62 3.26 4.24
C GLU A 353 -15.34 4.56 3.91
N LYS A 354 -16.60 4.69 4.31
CA LYS A 354 -17.39 5.91 4.11
C LYS A 354 -16.82 7.10 4.88
N GLU A 355 -16.41 6.92 6.12
CA GLU A 355 -15.75 7.95 6.93
C GLU A 355 -14.41 8.34 6.33
N ASN A 356 -13.64 7.37 5.93
CA ASN A 356 -12.37 7.56 5.24
C ASN A 356 -12.53 8.31 3.92
N ARG A 357 -13.52 7.98 3.09
CA ARG A 357 -13.85 8.72 1.86
C ARG A 357 -14.25 10.17 2.16
N SER A 358 -15.01 10.41 3.23
CA SER A 358 -15.38 11.76 3.67
C SER A 358 -14.15 12.55 4.13
N MET A 359 -13.26 11.93 4.89
CA MET A 359 -11.99 12.53 5.30
C MET A 359 -11.11 12.86 4.09
N LEU A 360 -11.05 11.98 3.10
CA LEU A 360 -10.33 12.21 1.85
C LEU A 360 -10.89 13.39 1.06
N LEU A 361 -12.21 13.48 0.95
CA LEU A 361 -12.83 14.62 0.27
C LEU A 361 -12.44 15.93 0.96
N MET A 362 -12.41 15.96 2.29
CA MET A 362 -11.99 17.13 3.05
C MET A 362 -10.51 17.46 2.80
N ILE A 363 -9.62 16.47 2.85
CA ILE A 363 -8.20 16.63 2.55
C ILE A 363 -8.00 17.11 1.11
N ASN A 364 -8.74 16.54 0.15
CA ASN A 364 -8.69 16.93 -1.26
C ASN A 364 -9.09 18.39 -1.47
N ILE A 365 -10.20 18.82 -0.87
CA ILE A 365 -10.66 20.22 -0.93
C ILE A 365 -9.59 21.14 -0.39
N LEU A 366 -8.96 20.79 0.73
CA LEU A 366 -7.89 21.56 1.35
C LEU A 366 -6.65 21.64 0.45
N ILE A 367 -6.18 20.51 -0.10
CA ILE A 367 -5.03 20.44 -1.02
C ILE A 367 -5.29 21.23 -2.30
N TYR A 368 -6.47 21.07 -2.93
CA TYR A 368 -6.83 21.84 -4.13
C TYR A 368 -6.97 23.32 -3.82
N GLY A 369 -7.51 23.68 -2.64
CA GLY A 369 -7.56 25.06 -2.17
C GLY A 369 -6.17 25.67 -2.07
N PHE A 370 -5.22 24.99 -1.42
CA PHE A 370 -3.83 25.43 -1.34
C PHE A 370 -3.15 25.49 -2.70
N THR A 371 -3.37 24.50 -3.56
CA THR A 371 -2.79 24.50 -4.92
C THR A 371 -3.28 25.69 -5.73
N THR A 372 -4.58 26.02 -5.63
CA THR A 372 -5.17 27.18 -6.28
C THR A 372 -4.60 28.49 -5.74
N LEU A 373 -4.47 28.61 -4.43
CA LEU A 373 -3.88 29.79 -3.78
C LEU A 373 -2.43 29.98 -4.19
N ILE A 374 -1.62 28.93 -4.14
CA ILE A 374 -0.23 28.95 -4.62
C ILE A 374 -0.17 29.37 -6.09
N SER A 375 -1.05 28.83 -6.94
CA SER A 375 -1.13 29.19 -8.36
C SER A 375 -1.40 30.69 -8.56
N LEU A 376 -2.35 31.26 -7.80
CA LEU A 376 -2.64 32.70 -7.84
C LEU A 376 -1.44 33.55 -7.40
N ILE A 377 -0.77 33.15 -6.32
CA ILE A 377 0.44 33.83 -5.84
C ILE A 377 1.53 33.77 -6.92
N CYS A 378 1.71 32.61 -7.56
CA CYS A 378 2.67 32.42 -8.64
C CYS A 378 2.38 33.34 -9.83
N ILE A 379 1.14 33.41 -10.28
CA ILE A 379 0.69 34.28 -11.37
C ILE A 379 0.97 35.73 -11.02
N THR A 380 0.54 36.17 -9.85
CA THR A 380 0.74 37.55 -9.36
C THR A 380 2.24 37.91 -9.28
N ASN A 381 3.05 37.01 -8.75
CA ASN A 381 4.48 37.21 -8.61
C ASN A 381 5.19 37.34 -9.98
N ILE A 382 4.82 36.50 -10.94
CA ILE A 382 5.34 36.58 -12.31
C ILE A 382 4.91 37.89 -12.96
N PHE A 383 3.64 38.24 -12.86
CA PHE A 383 3.10 39.49 -13.41
C PHE A 383 3.84 40.71 -12.84
N ASN A 384 4.00 40.79 -11.52
CA ASN A 384 4.73 41.87 -10.84
C ASN A 384 6.18 41.93 -11.31
N THR A 385 6.85 40.77 -11.44
CA THR A 385 8.26 40.71 -11.87
C THR A 385 8.43 41.19 -13.30
N ILE A 386 7.54 40.79 -14.23
CA ILE A 386 7.56 41.25 -15.62
C ILE A 386 7.25 42.75 -15.68
N SER A 387 6.19 43.23 -15.04
CA SER A 387 5.81 44.63 -15.02
C SER A 387 6.92 45.53 -14.50
N THR A 388 7.54 45.18 -13.38
CA THR A 388 8.68 45.90 -12.80
C THR A 388 9.88 45.90 -13.76
N SER A 389 10.18 44.77 -14.40
CA SER A 389 11.25 44.70 -15.40
C SER A 389 11.00 45.61 -16.61
N MET A 390 9.76 45.67 -17.07
CA MET A 390 9.33 46.54 -18.16
C MET A 390 9.46 48.02 -17.78
N GLU A 391 9.03 48.38 -16.58
CA GLU A 391 9.10 49.76 -16.09
C GLU A 391 10.53 50.25 -15.91
N LEU A 392 11.43 49.45 -15.39
CA LEU A 392 12.85 49.77 -15.27
C LEU A 392 13.54 50.01 -16.63
N ARG A 393 13.00 49.41 -17.70
CA ARG A 393 13.55 49.50 -19.06
C ARG A 393 12.80 50.48 -19.95
N LYS A 394 11.88 51.26 -19.44
CA LYS A 394 11.03 52.19 -20.20
C LYS A 394 11.85 53.17 -21.08
N ARG A 395 13.00 53.61 -20.56
CA ARG A 395 13.91 54.48 -21.34
C ARG A 395 14.59 53.75 -22.50
N GLU A 396 15.06 52.50 -22.31
CA GLU A 396 15.62 51.67 -23.37
C GLU A 396 14.60 51.45 -24.48
N PHE A 397 13.36 51.17 -24.11
CA PHE A 397 12.27 50.98 -25.07
C PHE A 397 11.91 52.26 -25.83
N ALA A 398 11.93 53.41 -25.16
CA ALA A 398 11.72 54.71 -25.81
C ALA A 398 12.82 55.00 -26.84
N MET A 399 14.10 54.74 -26.52
CA MET A 399 15.23 54.90 -27.45
C MET A 399 15.10 53.97 -28.66
N LEU A 400 14.71 52.69 -28.48
CA LEU A 400 14.52 51.75 -29.58
C LEU A 400 13.40 52.20 -30.52
N ARG A 401 12.30 52.73 -29.98
CA ARG A 401 11.21 53.31 -30.76
C ARG A 401 11.64 54.57 -31.53
N SER A 402 12.44 55.41 -30.92
CA SER A 402 12.98 56.60 -31.58
C SER A 402 13.95 56.25 -32.71
N CYS A 403 14.60 55.09 -32.64
CA CYS A 403 15.44 54.56 -33.72
C CYS A 403 14.64 53.88 -34.86
N GLY A 404 13.30 53.98 -34.87
CA GLY A 404 12.45 53.47 -35.95
C GLY A 404 11.88 52.08 -35.75
N LEU A 405 11.93 51.52 -34.54
CA LEU A 405 11.33 50.21 -34.27
C LEU A 405 9.80 50.33 -34.29
N SER A 406 9.15 49.61 -35.23
CA SER A 406 7.70 49.60 -35.32
C SER A 406 7.04 48.90 -34.11
N GLN A 407 5.77 49.21 -33.81
CA GLN A 407 5.08 48.62 -32.70
C GLN A 407 5.00 47.08 -32.79
N LYS A 408 4.78 46.55 -33.98
CA LYS A 408 4.75 45.09 -34.22
C LYS A 408 6.13 44.43 -33.97
N GLN A 409 7.20 45.08 -34.33
CA GLN A 409 8.55 44.58 -34.07
C GLN A 409 8.92 44.67 -32.60
N PHE A 410 8.40 45.68 -31.90
CA PHE A 410 8.58 45.84 -30.47
C PHE A 410 7.90 44.71 -29.70
N HIS A 411 6.62 44.38 -29.99
CA HIS A 411 5.94 43.26 -29.36
C HIS A 411 6.66 41.93 -29.66
N LYS A 412 7.03 41.65 -30.89
CA LYS A 412 7.80 40.46 -31.23
C LYS A 412 9.13 40.37 -30.47
N MET A 413 9.83 41.46 -30.26
CA MET A 413 11.07 41.47 -29.46
C MET A 413 10.77 41.07 -28.00
N LEU A 414 9.69 41.58 -27.39
CA LEU A 414 9.29 41.23 -26.06
C LEU A 414 8.86 39.77 -25.95
N ASP A 415 8.08 39.27 -26.93
CA ASP A 415 7.68 37.85 -26.97
C ASP A 415 8.89 36.92 -26.97
N PHE A 416 9.95 37.27 -27.72
CA PHE A 416 11.20 36.52 -27.74
C PHE A 416 11.97 36.61 -26.41
N GLU A 417 11.98 37.75 -25.76
CA GLU A 417 12.54 37.87 -24.40
C GLU A 417 11.79 36.99 -23.43
N CYS A 418 10.45 37.03 -23.43
CA CYS A 418 9.58 36.19 -22.60
C CYS A 418 9.82 34.71 -22.88
N LEU A 419 9.95 34.32 -24.13
CA LEU A 419 10.25 32.94 -24.53
C LEU A 419 11.60 32.45 -23.98
N ILE A 420 12.66 33.28 -23.99
CA ILE A 420 13.97 32.88 -23.44
C ILE A 420 13.91 32.56 -21.95
N TYR A 421 13.25 33.40 -21.14
CA TYR A 421 13.18 33.13 -19.71
C TYR A 421 12.12 32.09 -19.36
N SER A 422 11.04 31.95 -20.12
CA SER A 422 10.07 30.87 -19.93
C SER A 422 10.70 29.51 -20.19
N ILE A 423 11.46 29.33 -21.28
CA ILE A 423 12.15 28.06 -21.55
C ILE A 423 13.16 27.74 -20.43
N LYS A 424 13.98 28.73 -20.03
CA LYS A 424 14.97 28.48 -18.98
C LYS A 424 14.35 28.25 -17.62
N GLY A 425 13.32 29.02 -17.23
CA GLY A 425 12.60 28.87 -16.01
C GLY A 425 11.88 27.52 -15.93
N SER A 426 11.23 27.12 -17.02
CA SER A 426 10.59 25.82 -17.11
C SER A 426 11.59 24.67 -17.01
N LEU A 427 12.73 24.76 -17.71
CA LEU A 427 13.76 23.71 -17.68
C LEU A 427 14.31 23.51 -16.26
N TYR A 428 14.68 24.58 -15.57
CA TYR A 428 15.12 24.50 -14.17
C TYR A 428 14.00 24.03 -13.24
N GLY A 429 12.78 24.54 -13.43
CA GLY A 429 11.61 24.14 -12.65
C GLY A 429 11.28 22.66 -12.81
N LEU A 430 11.25 22.14 -14.03
CA LEU A 430 10.93 20.73 -14.32
C LEU A 430 11.99 19.78 -13.76
N ILE A 431 13.29 20.09 -13.95
CA ILE A 431 14.38 19.25 -13.41
C ILE A 431 14.29 19.20 -11.88
N SER A 432 14.16 20.36 -11.22
CA SER A 432 14.07 20.40 -9.76
C SER A 432 12.81 19.72 -9.24
N SER A 433 11.67 19.88 -9.91
CA SER A 433 10.42 19.19 -9.54
C SER A 433 10.54 17.68 -9.67
N THR A 434 11.21 17.18 -10.72
CA THR A 434 11.45 15.73 -10.88
C THR A 434 12.28 15.18 -9.72
N LEU A 435 13.30 15.90 -9.27
CA LEU A 435 14.11 15.50 -8.10
C LEU A 435 13.27 15.50 -6.82
N ILE A 436 12.38 16.47 -6.64
CA ILE A 436 11.48 16.52 -5.48
C ILE A 436 10.47 15.37 -5.54
N CYS A 437 9.88 15.08 -6.71
CA CYS A 437 8.98 13.94 -6.88
C CYS A 437 9.69 12.61 -6.55
N LEU A 438 10.93 12.44 -7.00
CA LEU A 438 11.75 11.27 -6.69
C LEU A 438 12.01 11.17 -5.17
N PHE A 439 12.34 12.28 -4.53
CA PHE A 439 12.55 12.33 -3.08
C PHE A 439 11.27 11.97 -2.30
N MET A 440 10.12 12.51 -2.69
CA MET A 440 8.82 12.18 -2.08
C MET A 440 8.51 10.69 -2.25
N TYR A 441 8.75 10.15 -3.45
CA TYR A 441 8.52 8.74 -3.74
C TYR A 441 9.38 7.82 -2.88
N THR A 442 10.69 8.09 -2.78
CA THR A 442 11.64 7.30 -1.97
C THR A 442 11.38 7.37 -0.46
N ARG A 443 10.65 8.40 -0.01
CA ARG A 443 10.23 8.54 1.41
C ARG A 443 8.87 7.92 1.71
N GLY A 444 8.38 7.01 0.86
CA GLY A 444 7.19 6.22 1.11
C GLY A 444 5.87 6.90 0.75
N MET A 445 5.88 8.00 -0.01
CA MET A 445 4.66 8.66 -0.47
C MET A 445 4.10 8.08 -1.79
N GLY A 446 4.86 7.21 -2.48
CA GLY A 446 4.47 6.64 -3.77
C GLY A 446 3.91 5.22 -3.70
N LYS A 447 3.33 4.75 -4.81
CA LYS A 447 2.95 3.33 -4.99
C LYS A 447 4.16 2.42 -4.91
N LEU A 448 3.99 1.27 -4.27
CA LEU A 448 5.00 0.34 -3.82
C LEU A 448 5.95 -0.24 -4.88
N ASN A 449 5.59 -0.30 -6.16
CA ASN A 449 6.33 -1.14 -7.11
C ASN A 449 7.06 -0.41 -8.24
N THR A 450 6.66 0.80 -8.64
CA THR A 450 7.34 1.53 -9.72
C THR A 450 7.22 3.04 -9.57
N PHE A 451 8.34 3.76 -9.72
CA PHE A 451 8.34 5.22 -9.77
C PHE A 451 7.55 5.72 -10.98
N TYR A 452 6.62 6.64 -10.75
CA TYR A 452 5.91 7.35 -11.81
C TYR A 452 5.86 8.85 -11.54
N LEU A 453 5.86 9.62 -12.61
CA LEU A 453 5.71 11.07 -12.54
C LEU A 453 4.24 11.46 -12.71
N PRO A 454 3.73 12.42 -11.92
CA PRO A 454 2.37 12.94 -12.08
C PRO A 454 2.28 13.85 -13.31
N THR A 455 2.29 13.26 -14.50
CA THR A 455 2.42 13.92 -15.81
C THR A 455 1.41 15.04 -16.04
N LYS A 456 0.21 14.95 -15.45
CA LYS A 456 -0.83 15.98 -15.54
C LYS A 456 -0.30 17.36 -15.11
N TYR A 457 0.38 17.45 -13.98
CA TYR A 457 0.91 18.72 -13.46
C TYR A 457 2.09 19.22 -14.26
N PHE A 458 2.92 18.32 -14.79
CA PHE A 458 4.02 18.70 -15.70
C PHE A 458 3.48 19.33 -16.98
N ILE A 459 2.46 18.74 -17.60
CA ILE A 459 1.83 19.27 -18.81
C ILE A 459 1.19 20.65 -18.54
N ILE A 460 0.43 20.78 -17.43
CA ILE A 460 -0.19 22.04 -17.04
C ILE A 460 0.86 23.14 -16.80
N ALA A 461 1.96 22.81 -16.10
CA ALA A 461 3.04 23.75 -15.85
C ALA A 461 3.71 24.24 -17.14
N ILE A 462 3.92 23.36 -18.11
CA ILE A 462 4.48 23.74 -19.43
C ILE A 462 3.50 24.62 -20.19
N LEU A 463 2.22 24.26 -20.24
CA LEU A 463 1.19 25.07 -20.89
C LEU A 463 1.09 26.45 -20.26
N PHE A 464 1.14 26.52 -18.93
CA PHE A 464 1.14 27.79 -18.19
C PHE A 464 2.34 28.67 -18.53
N ALA A 465 3.54 28.07 -18.59
CA ALA A 465 4.74 28.79 -19.00
C ALA A 465 4.68 29.33 -20.45
N LEU A 466 3.98 28.61 -21.34
CA LEU A 466 3.75 29.06 -22.71
C LEU A 466 2.70 30.18 -22.79
N ILE A 467 1.64 30.12 -22.00
CA ILE A 467 0.60 31.18 -21.94
C ILE A 467 1.22 32.51 -21.49
N LEU A 468 2.17 32.48 -20.56
CA LEU A 468 2.90 33.68 -20.10
C LEU A 468 3.67 34.41 -21.20
N ILE A 469 3.91 33.80 -22.37
CA ILE A 469 4.55 34.44 -23.51
C ILE A 469 3.56 35.39 -24.20
N TYR A 470 2.26 35.14 -24.09
CA TYR A 470 1.22 35.91 -24.77
C TYR A 470 0.58 37.01 -23.93
N ILE A 471 0.89 37.09 -22.64
CA ILE A 471 0.43 38.13 -21.72
C ILE A 471 1.48 39.26 -21.65
#